data_dcb32c4e1e654a61ab43cb0c7e7aca59
#
_entry.id   dcb32c4e1e654a61ab43cb0c7e7aca59
#
_cell.length_a   1.000
_cell.length_b   1.000
_cell.length_c   1.000
_cell.angle_alpha   90.00
_cell.angle_beta   90.00
_cell.angle_gamma   90.00
#
_symmetry.space_group_name_H-M   'P 1'
#
loop_
_entity.id
_entity.type
_entity.pdbx_description
1 polymer ?
#
loop_
_entity_poly.entity_id
_entity_poly.type
_entity_poly.pdbx_seq_one_letter_code
_entity_poly.pdbx_strand_id
1 'polypeptide(L)'
;RGLTAIHELQQAGVNVVAGADNAQDPFNFVGRNDPLETATLMVMAGHMLPADAFSTITSNARQAIGMPEVSIEVGQPADLLAIRSETTRQAIAEAPADRIVLKGGRVVARTSVITELPRAIP
;
A
#
# COMPACT_ATOMS: atom_id res chain seq x y z
N ARG A 1 5.61 -18.47 13.37
CA ARG A 1 6.72 -17.71 12.79
C ARG A 1 6.74 -16.33 13.45
N GLY A 2 7.93 -15.87 13.89
CA GLY A 2 8.10 -14.52 14.44
C GLY A 2 8.16 -13.48 13.33
N LEU A 3 7.85 -12.24 13.68
CA LEU A 3 8.09 -11.10 12.81
C LEU A 3 9.56 -10.69 12.90
N THR A 4 10.07 -10.10 11.83
CA THR A 4 11.38 -9.44 11.82
C THR A 4 11.42 -8.34 12.88
N ALA A 5 12.61 -8.11 13.47
CA ALA A 5 12.88 -7.03 14.42
C ALA A 5 12.87 -5.66 13.71
N ILE A 6 11.67 -5.20 13.31
CA ILE A 6 11.48 -4.04 12.42
C ILE A 6 12.04 -2.76 13.04
N HIS A 7 11.70 -2.50 14.31
CA HIS A 7 12.11 -1.26 14.98
C HIS A 7 13.63 -1.19 15.19
N GLU A 8 14.26 -2.29 15.54
CA GLU A 8 15.70 -2.39 15.70
C GLU A 8 16.43 -2.14 14.38
N LEU A 9 15.91 -2.69 13.29
CA LEU A 9 16.45 -2.45 11.95
C LEU A 9 16.31 -1.00 11.53
N GLN A 10 15.15 -0.38 11.77
CA GLN A 10 14.95 1.05 11.49
C GLN A 10 15.87 1.94 12.32
N GLN A 11 16.02 1.65 13.61
CA GLN A 11 16.95 2.37 14.50
C GLN A 11 18.41 2.23 14.06
N ALA A 12 18.76 1.10 13.48
CA ALA A 12 20.08 0.88 12.90
C ALA A 12 20.27 1.53 11.52
N GLY A 13 19.27 2.26 11.01
CA GLY A 13 19.32 2.94 9.71
C GLY A 13 19.15 2.00 8.50
N VAL A 14 18.65 0.79 8.73
CA VAL A 14 18.37 -0.15 7.64
C VAL A 14 17.11 0.28 6.89
N ASN A 15 17.17 0.29 5.56
CA ASN A 15 16.02 0.53 4.71
C ASN A 15 15.09 -0.69 4.74
N VAL A 16 14.04 -0.62 5.56
CA VAL A 16 13.04 -1.69 5.70
C VAL A 16 12.02 -1.61 4.56
N VAL A 17 11.82 -2.73 3.89
CA VAL A 17 10.85 -2.89 2.79
C VAL A 17 9.88 -4.00 3.13
N ALA A 18 8.63 -3.85 2.73
CA ALA A 18 7.60 -4.86 2.89
C ALA A 18 7.02 -5.29 1.54
N GLY A 19 6.84 -6.59 1.38
CA GLY A 19 6.26 -7.21 0.19
C GLY A 19 5.26 -8.30 0.56
N ALA A 20 4.41 -8.67 -0.39
CA ALA A 20 3.32 -9.63 -0.15
C ALA A 20 3.80 -11.08 -0.11
N ASP A 21 4.97 -11.41 -0.67
CA ASP A 21 5.47 -12.77 -0.88
C ASP A 21 4.48 -13.61 -1.72
N ASN A 22 3.68 -14.44 -1.08
CA ASN A 22 2.72 -15.34 -1.72
C ASN A 22 1.30 -14.73 -1.76
N ALA A 23 0.54 -15.04 -2.81
CA ALA A 23 -0.84 -14.62 -2.96
C ALA A 23 -1.71 -15.75 -3.53
N GLN A 24 -2.70 -16.21 -2.75
CA GLN A 24 -3.66 -17.26 -3.11
C GLN A 24 -3.00 -18.56 -3.57
N ASP A 25 -1.98 -18.98 -2.86
CA ASP A 25 -1.22 -20.20 -3.07
C ASP A 25 -1.20 -21.07 -1.78
N PRO A 26 -0.54 -22.25 -1.77
CA PRO A 26 -0.51 -23.14 -0.59
C PRO A 26 0.12 -22.51 0.67
N PHE A 27 0.83 -21.42 0.59
CA PHE A 27 1.49 -20.75 1.72
C PHE A 27 0.70 -19.54 2.23
N ASN A 28 -0.09 -18.90 1.37
CA ASN A 28 -0.98 -17.78 1.70
C ASN A 28 -2.30 -17.89 0.93
N PHE A 29 -3.26 -18.63 1.47
CA PHE A 29 -4.54 -18.91 0.81
C PHE A 29 -5.41 -17.68 0.58
N VAL A 30 -5.24 -16.62 1.36
CA VAL A 30 -6.12 -15.43 1.39
C VAL A 30 -5.44 -14.13 1.00
N GLY A 31 -4.18 -14.17 0.59
CA GLY A 31 -3.43 -12.99 0.17
C GLY A 31 -4.09 -12.30 -1.01
N ARG A 32 -4.35 -11.00 -0.91
CA ARG A 32 -4.99 -10.20 -1.95
C ARG A 32 -4.01 -9.65 -2.99
N ASN A 33 -2.72 -9.80 -2.76
CA ASN A 33 -1.66 -9.18 -3.58
C ASN A 33 -1.81 -7.66 -3.72
N ASP A 34 -2.28 -7.03 -2.66
CA ASP A 34 -2.50 -5.59 -2.56
C ASP A 34 -1.44 -4.99 -1.61
N PRO A 35 -0.57 -4.08 -2.06
CA PRO A 35 0.43 -3.45 -1.19
C PRO A 35 -0.18 -2.76 0.04
N LEU A 36 -1.41 -2.25 -0.02
CA LEU A 36 -2.08 -1.68 1.14
C LEU A 36 -2.40 -2.72 2.21
N GLU A 37 -2.71 -3.97 1.83
CA GLU A 37 -2.84 -5.09 2.77
C GLU A 37 -1.51 -5.35 3.50
N THR A 38 -0.40 -5.32 2.78
CA THR A 38 0.93 -5.43 3.37
C THR A 38 1.19 -4.30 4.37
N ALA A 39 0.88 -3.04 4.00
CA ALA A 39 1.00 -1.92 4.92
C ALA A 39 0.10 -2.07 6.16
N THR A 40 -1.11 -2.61 6.02
CA THR A 40 -2.00 -2.93 7.15
C THR A 40 -1.33 -3.91 8.11
N LEU A 41 -0.70 -4.97 7.60
CA LEU A 41 0.03 -5.94 8.41
C LEU A 41 1.24 -5.30 9.11
N MET A 42 1.96 -4.38 8.44
CA MET A 42 3.07 -3.65 9.06
C MET A 42 2.60 -2.76 10.21
N VAL A 43 1.41 -2.17 10.13
CA VAL A 43 0.82 -1.40 11.23
C VAL A 43 0.35 -2.34 12.35
N MET A 44 -0.45 -3.37 12.02
CA MET A 44 -1.13 -4.20 13.02
C MET A 44 -0.20 -5.16 13.72
N ALA A 45 0.67 -5.82 12.99
CA ALA A 45 1.58 -6.84 13.51
C ALA A 45 3.01 -6.31 13.71
N GLY A 46 3.45 -5.41 12.84
CA GLY A 46 4.78 -4.77 12.93
C GLY A 46 4.83 -3.57 13.86
N HIS A 47 3.68 -3.11 14.38
CA HIS A 47 3.54 -1.94 15.26
C HIS A 47 4.15 -0.64 14.68
N MET A 48 4.18 -0.53 13.35
CA MET A 48 4.66 0.68 12.67
C MET A 48 3.61 1.80 12.68
N LEU A 49 4.05 3.03 12.60
CA LEU A 49 3.16 4.14 12.29
C LEU A 49 2.66 4.03 10.83
N PRO A 50 1.42 4.45 10.53
CA PRO A 50 0.88 4.33 9.17
C PRO A 50 1.75 4.96 8.07
N ALA A 51 2.38 6.12 8.35
CA ALA A 51 3.27 6.77 7.40
C ALA A 51 4.51 5.93 7.09
N ASP A 52 5.13 5.35 8.13
CA ASP A 52 6.31 4.50 7.98
C ASP A 52 5.95 3.19 7.26
N ALA A 53 4.83 2.57 7.62
CA ALA A 53 4.31 1.38 6.94
C ALA A 53 4.05 1.66 5.45
N PHE A 54 3.50 2.83 5.11
CA PHE A 54 3.30 3.23 3.72
C PHE A 54 4.63 3.39 2.97
N SER A 55 5.64 3.97 3.61
CA SER A 55 6.97 4.11 3.01
C SER A 55 7.61 2.76 2.68
N THR A 56 7.38 1.71 3.50
CA THR A 56 7.94 0.37 3.23
C THR A 56 7.44 -0.25 1.92
N ILE A 57 6.23 0.09 1.49
CA ILE A 57 5.61 -0.41 0.24
C ILE A 57 5.75 0.56 -0.94
N THR A 58 6.34 1.73 -0.74
CA THR A 58 6.48 2.79 -1.75
C THR A 58 7.92 3.27 -1.91
N SER A 59 8.29 4.36 -1.25
CA SER A 59 9.62 4.99 -1.40
C SER A 59 10.77 4.06 -1.02
N ASN A 60 10.67 3.36 0.12
CA ASN A 60 11.69 2.44 0.57
C ASN A 60 11.85 1.26 -0.41
N ALA A 61 10.74 0.74 -0.92
CA ALA A 61 10.76 -0.34 -1.91
C ALA A 61 11.44 0.10 -3.21
N ARG A 62 11.12 1.31 -3.71
CA ARG A 62 11.77 1.86 -4.90
C ARG A 62 13.27 2.03 -4.71
N GLN A 63 13.68 2.58 -3.56
CA GLN A 63 15.08 2.73 -3.21
C GLN A 63 15.82 1.40 -3.19
N ALA A 64 15.22 0.38 -2.58
CA ALA A 64 15.84 -0.94 -2.45
C ALA A 64 16.10 -1.63 -3.80
N ILE A 65 15.28 -1.37 -4.82
CA ILE A 65 15.44 -1.92 -6.17
C ILE A 65 16.12 -0.96 -7.14
N GLY A 66 16.68 0.14 -6.63
CA GLY A 66 17.42 1.11 -7.43
C GLY A 66 16.56 1.95 -8.39
N MET A 67 15.25 2.06 -8.13
CA MET A 67 14.37 2.94 -8.91
C MET A 67 14.44 4.37 -8.39
N PRO A 68 14.31 5.38 -9.27
CA PRO A 68 14.29 6.77 -8.85
C PRO A 68 13.09 7.06 -7.95
N GLU A 69 13.26 8.00 -7.04
CA GLU A 69 12.14 8.53 -6.25
C GLU A 69 11.08 9.14 -7.16
N VAL A 70 9.82 9.06 -6.76
CA VAL A 70 8.69 9.66 -7.49
C VAL A 70 8.03 10.69 -6.59
N SER A 71 7.88 11.90 -7.11
CA SER A 71 7.10 12.98 -6.51
C SER A 71 5.96 13.40 -7.43
N ILE A 72 4.94 14.05 -6.87
CA ILE A 72 3.85 14.64 -7.67
C ILE A 72 4.26 16.04 -8.06
N GLU A 73 5.19 16.14 -9.03
CA GLU A 73 5.76 17.37 -9.53
C GLU A 73 5.84 17.38 -11.05
N VAL A 74 5.87 18.57 -11.64
CA VAL A 74 6.02 18.72 -13.09
C VAL A 74 7.37 18.15 -13.54
N GLY A 75 7.34 17.29 -14.57
CA GLY A 75 8.53 16.64 -15.12
C GLY A 75 8.83 15.27 -14.53
N GLN A 76 8.11 14.85 -13.48
CA GLN A 76 8.26 13.51 -12.91
C GLN A 76 7.43 12.46 -13.69
N PRO A 77 7.85 11.18 -13.67
CA PRO A 77 7.06 10.10 -14.25
C PRO A 77 5.67 10.03 -13.62
N ALA A 78 4.63 10.03 -14.44
CA ALA A 78 3.25 9.95 -13.96
C ALA A 78 2.84 8.47 -13.71
N ASP A 79 3.55 7.80 -12.80
CA ASP A 79 3.21 6.49 -12.25
C ASP A 79 2.48 6.71 -10.92
N LEU A 80 1.16 6.85 -10.97
CA LEU A 80 0.36 7.36 -9.87
C LEU A 80 -0.79 6.42 -9.54
N LEU A 81 -1.17 6.39 -8.26
CA LEU A 81 -2.38 5.78 -7.76
C LEU A 81 -3.29 6.85 -7.15
N ALA A 82 -4.46 7.06 -7.74
CA ALA A 82 -5.55 7.77 -7.09
C ALA A 82 -6.46 6.76 -6.39
N ILE A 83 -6.75 7.00 -5.12
CA ILE A 83 -7.56 6.13 -4.28
C ILE A 83 -8.60 6.98 -3.55
N ARG A 84 -9.83 6.46 -3.41
CA ARG A 84 -10.90 7.16 -2.69
C ARG A 84 -10.65 7.05 -1.19
N SER A 85 -9.92 8.01 -0.66
CA SER A 85 -9.57 8.09 0.75
C SER A 85 -9.14 9.51 1.11
N GLU A 86 -9.44 9.97 2.30
CA GLU A 86 -9.07 11.31 2.76
C GLU A 86 -7.64 11.37 3.31
N THR A 87 -7.13 10.24 3.80
CA THR A 87 -5.81 10.16 4.43
C THR A 87 -5.10 8.85 4.08
N THR A 88 -3.76 8.84 4.12
CA THR A 88 -2.96 7.62 3.98
C THR A 88 -3.35 6.56 5.02
N ARG A 89 -3.64 6.98 6.26
CA ARG A 89 -4.10 6.07 7.32
C ARG A 89 -5.41 5.38 6.94
N GLN A 90 -6.38 6.13 6.41
CA GLN A 90 -7.65 5.56 5.95
C GLN A 90 -7.43 4.65 4.74
N ALA A 91 -6.59 5.04 3.78
CA ALA A 91 -6.24 4.21 2.63
C ALA A 91 -5.68 2.84 3.06
N ILE A 92 -4.80 2.81 4.07
CA ILE A 92 -4.24 1.58 4.62
C ILE A 92 -5.32 0.76 5.34
N ALA A 93 -6.13 1.41 6.19
CA ALA A 93 -7.14 0.73 7.01
C ALA A 93 -8.24 0.07 6.17
N GLU A 94 -8.69 0.73 5.12
CA GLU A 94 -9.83 0.31 4.31
C GLU A 94 -9.43 -0.43 3.04
N ALA A 95 -8.20 -0.17 2.53
CA ALA A 95 -7.70 -0.67 1.25
C ALA A 95 -8.78 -0.60 0.14
N PRO A 96 -9.43 0.57 -0.08
CA PRO A 96 -10.63 0.66 -0.90
C PRO A 96 -10.34 0.23 -2.33
N ALA A 97 -11.30 -0.46 -2.94
CA ALA A 97 -11.19 -0.89 -4.33
C ALA A 97 -11.47 0.23 -5.35
N ASP A 98 -11.99 1.37 -4.91
CA ASP A 98 -12.25 2.55 -5.77
C ASP A 98 -10.94 3.28 -6.08
N ARG A 99 -10.33 2.94 -7.23
CA ARG A 99 -8.97 3.34 -7.60
C ARG A 99 -8.84 3.69 -9.07
N ILE A 100 -7.91 4.59 -9.38
CA ILE A 100 -7.41 4.83 -10.73
C ILE A 100 -5.89 4.66 -10.71
N VAL A 101 -5.38 3.79 -11.55
CA VAL A 101 -3.95 3.53 -11.71
C VAL A 101 -3.46 4.16 -13.01
N LEU A 102 -2.43 5.00 -12.89
CA LEU A 102 -1.74 5.59 -14.03
C LEU A 102 -0.34 5.00 -14.15
N LYS A 103 0.07 4.69 -15.38
CA LYS A 103 1.42 4.30 -15.74
C LYS A 103 1.89 5.14 -16.92
N GLY A 104 2.98 5.90 -16.73
CA GLY A 104 3.47 6.82 -17.76
C GLY A 104 2.40 7.81 -18.24
N GLY A 105 1.57 8.33 -17.34
CA GLY A 105 0.48 9.27 -17.65
C GLY A 105 -0.77 8.65 -18.29
N ARG A 106 -0.80 7.33 -18.51
CA ARG A 106 -1.97 6.63 -19.07
C ARG A 106 -2.72 5.89 -17.98
N VAL A 107 -4.05 5.96 -17.98
CA VAL A 107 -4.88 5.12 -17.11
C VAL A 107 -4.78 3.67 -17.59
N VAL A 108 -4.22 2.82 -16.73
CA VAL A 108 -4.05 1.37 -17.01
C VAL A 108 -5.05 0.51 -16.25
N ALA A 109 -5.64 1.03 -15.18
CA ALA A 109 -6.73 0.39 -14.49
C ALA A 109 -7.64 1.44 -13.84
N ARG A 110 -8.93 1.13 -13.81
CA ARG A 110 -9.94 1.92 -13.08
C ARG A 110 -10.94 0.97 -12.47
N THR A 111 -11.17 1.12 -11.17
CA THR A 111 -12.22 0.42 -10.44
C THR A 111 -13.11 1.45 -9.75
N SER A 112 -14.40 1.22 -9.73
CA SER A 112 -15.35 2.01 -8.97
C SER A 112 -16.26 1.08 -8.17
N VAL A 113 -16.59 1.50 -6.95
CA VAL A 113 -17.50 0.76 -6.06
C VAL A 113 -18.75 1.60 -5.86
N ILE A 114 -19.90 0.99 -6.08
CA ILE A 114 -21.21 1.57 -5.76
C ILE A 114 -21.76 0.82 -4.57
N THR A 115 -22.03 1.55 -3.49
CA THR A 115 -22.70 1.00 -2.30
C THR A 115 -24.11 1.56 -2.22
N GLU A 116 -25.09 0.71 -2.36
CA GLU A 116 -26.50 1.08 -2.20
C GLU A 116 -26.97 0.62 -0.81
N LEU A 117 -27.37 1.57 0.01
CA LEU A 117 -28.02 1.27 1.30
C LEU A 117 -29.54 1.33 1.10
N PRO A 118 -30.31 0.30 1.51
CA PRO A 118 -31.77 0.40 1.49
C PRO A 118 -32.20 1.57 2.38
N ARG A 119 -33.19 2.34 1.93
CA ARG A 119 -33.81 3.33 2.80
C ARG A 119 -34.30 2.63 4.05
N ALA A 120 -34.12 3.27 5.21
CA ALA A 120 -34.60 2.70 6.48
C ALA A 120 -36.05 2.20 6.31
N ILE A 121 -36.25 0.92 6.60
CA ILE A 121 -37.59 0.37 6.67
C ILE A 121 -38.26 1.06 7.88
N PRO A 122 -39.44 1.67 7.72
CA PRO A 122 -40.12 2.39 8.79
C PRO A 122 -40.48 1.48 9.96
#